data_e12ce402475e666cfbf720439b7b5eee
#
_entry.id   e12ce402475e666cfbf720439b7b5eee
#
_cell.length_a   1.000
_cell.length_b   1.000
_cell.length_c   1.000
_cell.angle_alpha   90.00
_cell.angle_beta   90.00
_cell.angle_gamma   90.00
#
_symmetry.space_group_name_H-M   'P 1'
#
loop_
_entity.id
_entity.type
_entity.pdbx_description
1 polymer ?
#
loop_
_entity_poly.entity_id
_entity_poly.type
_entity_poly.pdbx_seq_one_letter_code
_entity_poly.pdbx_strand_id
1 'polypeptide(L)'
;MDQTKQAIYNVVTASDLTYEQKLKNLANLAENELDVLNIPERTKYYFSTGAINDLFEGHAPYRPRYIMPDYQKYLKNGSDFLRVKPAKTFDDALFNLMMIYHHVPSITSFPVFLGSLDELLEPYVGSLSDEEIKEKLRHFLTFLDRTIDDSFCHANLGPKETRVGNLILEVEEELQDTVPNLTIKYDPAITPDAFMEKAIHCSLACSNPAICNDVLNRDYYEGGYGISSCYNILPIRGGAYTLTRVTLTKLANET
;
A
#
# COMPACT_ATOMS: atom_id res chain seq x y z
N MET A 1 5.47 -26.91 -31.89
CA MET A 1 4.62 -26.17 -30.93
C MET A 1 5.59 -25.43 -30.03
N ASP A 2 5.34 -24.19 -29.72
CA ASP A 2 6.13 -23.40 -28.76
C ASP A 2 6.18 -24.18 -27.43
N GLN A 3 7.37 -24.24 -26.79
CA GLN A 3 7.57 -25.01 -25.57
C GLN A 3 6.60 -24.60 -24.46
N THR A 4 6.33 -23.30 -24.33
CA THR A 4 5.38 -22.74 -23.36
C THR A 4 3.95 -23.22 -23.63
N LYS A 5 3.52 -23.23 -24.89
CA LYS A 5 2.19 -23.76 -25.25
C LYS A 5 2.06 -25.24 -24.92
N GLN A 6 3.11 -26.02 -25.13
CA GLN A 6 3.11 -27.43 -24.79
C GLN A 6 3.04 -27.64 -23.28
N ALA A 7 3.78 -26.86 -22.50
CA ALA A 7 3.74 -26.90 -21.04
C ALA A 7 2.35 -26.56 -20.49
N ILE A 8 1.74 -25.49 -20.98
CA ILE A 8 0.37 -25.12 -20.64
C ILE A 8 -0.62 -26.23 -20.98
N TYR A 9 -0.53 -26.79 -22.18
CA TYR A 9 -1.39 -27.89 -22.63
C TYR A 9 -1.27 -29.11 -21.69
N ASN A 10 -0.05 -29.47 -21.30
CA ASN A 10 0.19 -30.61 -20.40
C ASN A 10 -0.45 -30.39 -19.02
N VAL A 11 -0.37 -29.19 -18.46
CA VAL A 11 -1.00 -28.87 -17.17
C VAL A 11 -2.53 -28.92 -17.27
N VAL A 12 -3.09 -28.29 -18.32
CA VAL A 12 -4.55 -28.21 -18.49
C VAL A 12 -5.16 -29.60 -18.69
N THR A 13 -4.49 -30.45 -19.45
CA THR A 13 -5.00 -31.79 -19.81
C THR A 13 -4.61 -32.87 -18.81
N ALA A 14 -3.76 -32.61 -17.81
CA ALA A 14 -3.41 -33.56 -16.78
C ALA A 14 -4.64 -34.04 -16.00
N SER A 15 -4.87 -35.36 -15.99
CA SER A 15 -6.01 -35.96 -15.31
C SER A 15 -5.77 -36.27 -13.84
N ASP A 16 -4.51 -36.23 -13.42
CA ASP A 16 -4.02 -36.51 -12.06
C ASP A 16 -3.88 -35.26 -11.19
N LEU A 17 -4.09 -34.07 -11.75
CA LEU A 17 -4.03 -32.80 -11.04
C LEU A 17 -5.43 -32.28 -10.68
N THR A 18 -5.58 -31.80 -9.43
CA THR A 18 -6.78 -31.07 -9.02
C THR A 18 -6.83 -29.70 -9.71
N TYR A 19 -7.97 -29.02 -9.63
CA TYR A 19 -8.14 -27.70 -10.19
C TYR A 19 -7.15 -26.69 -9.57
N GLU A 20 -6.98 -26.71 -8.26
CA GLU A 20 -6.05 -25.84 -7.52
C GLU A 20 -4.60 -26.10 -7.91
N GLN A 21 -4.23 -27.36 -8.06
CA GLN A 21 -2.88 -27.74 -8.52
C GLN A 21 -2.63 -27.25 -9.96
N LYS A 22 -3.63 -27.33 -10.84
CA LYS A 22 -3.54 -26.77 -12.20
C LYS A 22 -3.35 -25.27 -12.18
N LEU A 23 -4.14 -24.53 -11.38
CA LEU A 23 -3.99 -23.09 -11.23
C LEU A 23 -2.58 -22.71 -10.75
N LYS A 24 -2.07 -23.39 -9.72
CA LYS A 24 -0.72 -23.15 -9.19
C LYS A 24 0.35 -23.43 -10.24
N ASN A 25 0.25 -24.54 -10.95
CA ASN A 25 1.21 -24.90 -12.00
C ASN A 25 1.19 -23.94 -13.17
N LEU A 26 -0.01 -23.44 -13.58
CA LEU A 26 -0.14 -22.43 -14.62
C LEU A 26 0.44 -21.10 -14.17
N ALA A 27 0.22 -20.71 -12.91
CA ALA A 27 0.83 -19.50 -12.33
C ALA A 27 2.36 -19.59 -12.35
N ASN A 28 2.92 -20.72 -11.91
CA ASN A 28 4.37 -20.96 -11.95
C ASN A 28 4.94 -20.92 -13.37
N LEU A 29 4.22 -21.49 -14.36
CA LEU A 29 4.63 -21.40 -15.77
C LEU A 29 4.63 -19.96 -16.26
N ALA A 30 3.61 -19.18 -15.91
CA ALA A 30 3.55 -17.76 -16.27
C ALA A 30 4.69 -16.97 -15.61
N GLU A 31 4.97 -17.20 -14.34
CA GLU A 31 6.07 -16.55 -13.62
C GLU A 31 7.43 -16.90 -14.22
N ASN A 32 7.67 -18.16 -14.56
CA ASN A 32 8.91 -18.59 -15.20
C ASN A 32 9.13 -17.94 -16.58
N GLU A 33 8.08 -17.68 -17.34
CA GLU A 33 8.18 -16.91 -18.60
C GLU A 33 8.60 -15.46 -18.36
N LEU A 34 8.24 -14.88 -17.20
CA LEU A 34 8.64 -13.54 -16.81
C LEU A 34 10.13 -13.46 -16.46
N ASP A 35 10.69 -14.50 -15.91
CA ASP A 35 12.12 -14.59 -15.56
C ASP A 35 13.03 -14.62 -16.81
N VAL A 36 12.46 -14.86 -17.98
CA VAL A 36 13.16 -14.80 -19.28
C VAL A 36 13.25 -13.38 -19.84
N LEU A 37 12.81 -12.35 -19.10
CA LEU A 37 12.98 -10.97 -19.52
C LEU A 37 14.45 -10.70 -19.87
N ASN A 38 14.66 -10.01 -21.01
CA ASN A 38 15.97 -9.69 -21.52
C ASN A 38 16.67 -8.64 -20.63
N ILE A 39 17.29 -9.11 -19.56
CA ILE A 39 18.12 -8.27 -18.69
C ILE A 39 19.58 -8.30 -19.14
N PRO A 40 20.33 -7.19 -18.97
CA PRO A 40 21.75 -7.13 -19.35
C PRO A 40 22.58 -8.23 -18.68
N GLU A 41 23.55 -8.81 -19.40
CA GLU A 41 24.42 -9.86 -18.87
C GLU A 41 25.16 -9.46 -17.58
N ARG A 42 25.54 -8.18 -17.47
CA ARG A 42 26.14 -7.64 -16.25
C ARG A 42 25.19 -7.71 -15.06
N THR A 43 23.91 -7.48 -15.28
CA THR A 43 22.87 -7.61 -14.22
C THR A 43 22.70 -9.08 -13.83
N LYS A 44 22.67 -10.00 -14.81
CA LYS A 44 22.62 -11.45 -14.53
C LYS A 44 23.83 -11.90 -13.70
N TYR A 45 25.01 -11.39 -14.02
CA TYR A 45 26.23 -11.65 -13.22
C TYR A 45 26.06 -11.20 -11.78
N TYR A 46 25.55 -10.00 -11.52
CA TYR A 46 25.34 -9.52 -10.14
C TYR A 46 24.29 -10.33 -9.39
N PHE A 47 23.24 -10.80 -10.04
CA PHE A 47 22.31 -11.74 -9.44
C PHE A 47 22.96 -13.09 -9.13
N SER A 48 23.75 -13.64 -10.04
CA SER A 48 24.42 -14.94 -9.83
C SER A 48 25.46 -14.90 -8.70
N THR A 49 26.12 -13.76 -8.49
CA THR A 49 27.08 -13.57 -7.40
C THR A 49 26.40 -13.20 -6.07
N GLY A 50 25.11 -12.85 -6.08
CA GLY A 50 24.37 -12.36 -4.93
C GLY A 50 24.77 -10.94 -4.51
N ALA A 51 25.40 -10.16 -5.40
CA ALA A 51 25.63 -8.74 -5.19
C ALA A 51 24.32 -7.94 -5.24
N ILE A 52 23.40 -8.39 -6.07
CA ILE A 52 22.02 -7.90 -6.15
C ILE A 52 21.07 -9.09 -5.86
N ASN A 53 20.07 -8.87 -5.04
CA ASN A 53 19.03 -9.85 -4.76
C ASN A 53 17.65 -9.20 -4.92
N ASP A 54 16.77 -9.83 -5.70
CA ASP A 54 15.35 -9.50 -5.74
C ASP A 54 14.64 -10.27 -4.61
N LEU A 55 13.73 -9.62 -3.91
CA LEU A 55 12.92 -10.24 -2.88
C LEU A 55 11.65 -10.90 -3.43
N PHE A 56 11.41 -10.81 -4.73
CA PHE A 56 10.24 -11.37 -5.42
C PHE A 56 8.90 -10.90 -4.85
N GLU A 57 8.88 -9.70 -4.28
CA GLU A 57 7.66 -9.08 -3.78
C GLU A 57 6.82 -8.42 -4.87
N GLY A 58 7.30 -8.43 -6.09
CA GLY A 58 6.62 -7.98 -7.30
C GLY A 58 7.21 -8.67 -8.51
N HIS A 59 6.43 -8.77 -9.58
CA HIS A 59 6.85 -9.39 -10.84
C HIS A 59 6.71 -8.39 -11.99
N ALA A 60 7.60 -7.40 -12.00
CA ALA A 60 7.65 -6.40 -13.07
C ALA A 60 7.89 -7.05 -14.43
N PRO A 61 7.24 -6.57 -15.52
CA PRO A 61 6.29 -5.45 -15.57
C PRO A 61 4.82 -5.86 -15.36
N TYR A 62 4.52 -7.10 -15.05
CA TYR A 62 3.16 -7.66 -15.09
C TYR A 62 2.39 -7.53 -13.79
N ARG A 63 3.07 -7.60 -12.66
CA ARG A 63 2.46 -7.46 -11.34
C ARG A 63 3.30 -6.53 -10.49
N PRO A 64 2.86 -5.31 -10.24
CA PRO A 64 3.58 -4.40 -9.36
C PRO A 64 3.56 -4.91 -7.91
N ARG A 65 4.59 -4.56 -7.15
CA ARG A 65 4.62 -4.83 -5.72
C ARG A 65 3.46 -4.14 -5.02
N TYR A 66 3.26 -2.84 -5.26
CA TYR A 66 2.09 -2.08 -4.83
C TYR A 66 1.89 -0.84 -5.69
N ILE A 67 0.71 -0.25 -5.58
CA ILE A 67 0.30 0.95 -6.31
C ILE A 67 -0.13 2.05 -5.35
N MET A 68 -0.09 3.29 -5.84
CA MET A 68 -0.50 4.51 -5.12
C MET A 68 -1.76 5.10 -5.78
N PRO A 69 -2.95 4.56 -5.53
CA PRO A 69 -4.17 5.03 -6.18
C PRO A 69 -4.52 6.46 -5.80
N ASP A 70 -5.22 7.13 -6.72
CA ASP A 70 -5.83 8.44 -6.47
C ASP A 70 -7.18 8.24 -5.76
N TYR A 71 -7.14 8.06 -4.44
CA TYR A 71 -8.34 7.82 -3.63
C TYR A 71 -9.28 9.01 -3.57
N GLN A 72 -8.77 10.24 -3.67
CA GLN A 72 -9.61 11.43 -3.72
C GLN A 72 -10.53 11.39 -4.95
N LYS A 73 -9.96 11.04 -6.12
CA LYS A 73 -10.73 10.86 -7.34
C LYS A 73 -11.70 9.67 -7.24
N TYR A 74 -11.26 8.58 -6.61
CA TYR A 74 -12.09 7.40 -6.40
C TYR A 74 -13.30 7.67 -5.51
N LEU A 75 -13.11 8.29 -4.36
CA LEU A 75 -14.22 8.63 -3.46
C LEU A 75 -15.21 9.61 -4.11
N LYS A 76 -14.69 10.58 -4.88
CA LYS A 76 -15.53 11.58 -5.56
C LYS A 76 -16.35 11.00 -6.71
N ASN A 77 -15.82 10.03 -7.46
CA ASN A 77 -16.43 9.54 -8.70
C ASN A 77 -17.03 8.13 -8.55
N GLY A 78 -16.66 7.37 -7.53
CA GLY A 78 -16.96 5.95 -7.44
C GLY A 78 -16.14 5.13 -8.44
N SER A 79 -16.63 3.93 -8.75
CA SER A 79 -16.00 3.01 -9.70
C SER A 79 -17.06 2.18 -10.43
N ASP A 80 -17.11 2.29 -11.74
CA ASP A 80 -18.01 1.46 -12.58
C ASP A 80 -17.59 -0.02 -12.52
N PHE A 81 -16.29 -0.27 -12.48
CA PHE A 81 -15.76 -1.63 -12.41
C PHE A 81 -16.17 -2.33 -11.11
N LEU A 82 -16.05 -1.67 -9.96
CA LEU A 82 -16.46 -2.19 -8.66
C LEU A 82 -17.97 -1.99 -8.40
N ARG A 83 -18.67 -1.29 -9.28
CA ARG A 83 -20.08 -0.87 -9.10
C ARG A 83 -20.31 -0.10 -7.81
N VAL A 84 -19.34 0.70 -7.40
CA VAL A 84 -19.36 1.52 -6.21
C VAL A 84 -19.71 2.95 -6.58
N LYS A 85 -20.69 3.53 -5.88
CA LYS A 85 -21.14 4.91 -6.13
C LYS A 85 -20.18 5.93 -5.50
N PRO A 86 -20.17 7.19 -5.98
CA PRO A 86 -19.52 8.29 -5.30
C PRO A 86 -19.92 8.36 -3.83
N ALA A 87 -18.95 8.58 -2.94
CA ALA A 87 -19.22 8.78 -1.52
C ALA A 87 -19.97 10.10 -1.29
N LYS A 88 -20.99 10.07 -0.42
CA LYS A 88 -21.75 11.25 -0.02
C LYS A 88 -21.72 11.46 1.49
N THR A 89 -21.51 10.40 2.23
CA THR A 89 -21.47 10.37 3.70
C THR A 89 -20.15 9.78 4.18
N PHE A 90 -19.87 9.93 5.46
CA PHE A 90 -18.70 9.32 6.10
C PHE A 90 -18.73 7.79 5.97
N ASP A 91 -19.91 7.19 6.13
CA ASP A 91 -20.09 5.74 5.97
C ASP A 91 -19.82 5.29 4.52
N ASP A 92 -20.27 6.05 3.52
CA ASP A 92 -19.97 5.75 2.12
C ASP A 92 -18.47 5.81 1.86
N ALA A 93 -17.77 6.81 2.41
CA ALA A 93 -16.33 6.96 2.23
C ALA A 93 -15.57 5.79 2.85
N LEU A 94 -15.89 5.41 4.08
CA LEU A 94 -15.29 4.24 4.73
C LEU A 94 -15.59 2.95 3.97
N PHE A 95 -16.85 2.72 3.57
CA PHE A 95 -17.24 1.56 2.79
C PHE A 95 -16.47 1.47 1.46
N ASN A 96 -16.34 2.59 0.75
CA ASN A 96 -15.61 2.64 -0.50
C ASN A 96 -14.11 2.31 -0.29
N LEU A 97 -13.51 2.80 0.79
CA LEU A 97 -12.12 2.46 1.14
C LEU A 97 -11.97 0.98 1.50
N MET A 98 -12.90 0.41 2.25
CA MET A 98 -12.92 -1.03 2.55
C MET A 98 -13.02 -1.88 1.27
N MET A 99 -13.86 -1.47 0.32
CA MET A 99 -14.01 -2.18 -0.96
C MET A 99 -12.71 -2.15 -1.76
N ILE A 100 -12.06 -1.00 -1.88
CA ILE A 100 -10.81 -0.92 -2.64
C ILE A 100 -9.66 -1.65 -1.93
N TYR A 101 -9.64 -1.63 -0.60
CA TYR A 101 -8.67 -2.35 0.21
C TYR A 101 -8.64 -3.84 -0.14
N HIS A 102 -9.81 -4.47 -0.27
CA HIS A 102 -9.92 -5.88 -0.68
C HIS A 102 -9.57 -6.14 -2.14
N HIS A 103 -9.76 -5.15 -3.03
CA HIS A 103 -9.52 -5.35 -4.46
C HIS A 103 -8.08 -5.08 -4.89
N VAL A 104 -7.36 -4.18 -4.25
CA VAL A 104 -5.97 -3.85 -4.62
C VAL A 104 -5.05 -5.08 -4.62
N PRO A 105 -5.10 -6.00 -3.63
CA PRO A 105 -4.26 -7.21 -3.62
C PRO A 105 -4.50 -8.16 -4.79
N SER A 106 -5.62 -8.03 -5.50
CA SER A 106 -5.88 -8.85 -6.70
C SER A 106 -4.95 -8.53 -7.87
N ILE A 107 -4.36 -7.33 -7.89
CA ILE A 107 -3.48 -6.86 -8.97
C ILE A 107 -2.06 -6.52 -8.50
N THR A 108 -1.82 -6.52 -7.20
CA THR A 108 -0.51 -6.24 -6.60
C THR A 108 -0.04 -7.42 -5.77
N SER A 109 1.24 -7.44 -5.42
CA SER A 109 1.75 -8.48 -4.50
C SER A 109 1.48 -8.12 -3.05
N PHE A 110 1.66 -6.89 -2.67
CA PHE A 110 1.48 -6.21 -1.37
C PHE A 110 2.46 -5.04 -1.21
N PRO A 111 2.33 -4.07 -0.33
CA PRO A 111 1.21 -3.83 0.58
C PRO A 111 0.07 -3.02 -0.06
N VAL A 112 -0.95 -2.69 0.72
CA VAL A 112 -2.02 -1.76 0.33
C VAL A 112 -1.75 -0.38 0.93
N PHE A 113 -1.83 0.66 0.10
CA PHE A 113 -1.79 2.06 0.53
C PHE A 113 -3.18 2.66 0.45
N LEU A 114 -3.66 3.29 1.51
CA LEU A 114 -5.00 3.88 1.60
C LEU A 114 -5.05 5.42 1.53
N GLY A 115 -3.95 6.06 1.15
CA GLY A 115 -3.92 7.52 0.99
C GLY A 115 -3.70 8.28 2.30
N SER A 116 -3.98 9.59 2.26
CA SER A 116 -4.01 10.46 3.44
C SER A 116 -5.42 10.38 4.03
N LEU A 117 -5.63 9.48 5.01
CA LEU A 117 -6.95 9.12 5.52
C LEU A 117 -7.72 10.31 6.09
N ASP A 118 -7.05 11.17 6.81
CA ASP A 118 -7.62 12.36 7.42
C ASP A 118 -8.17 13.32 6.36
N GLU A 119 -7.34 13.69 5.37
CA GLU A 119 -7.77 14.56 4.27
C GLU A 119 -8.85 13.93 3.39
N LEU A 120 -8.82 12.61 3.22
CA LEU A 120 -9.80 11.88 2.41
C LEU A 120 -11.17 11.82 3.09
N LEU A 121 -11.20 11.67 4.41
CA LEU A 121 -12.43 11.46 5.17
C LEU A 121 -13.04 12.77 5.68
N GLU A 122 -12.24 13.81 5.93
CA GLU A 122 -12.69 15.11 6.45
C GLU A 122 -13.89 15.72 5.69
N PRO A 123 -13.95 15.69 4.34
CA PRO A 123 -15.08 16.27 3.59
C PRO A 123 -16.42 15.57 3.85
N TYR A 124 -16.43 14.40 4.44
CA TYR A 124 -17.62 13.56 4.60
C TYR A 124 -18.17 13.52 6.02
N VAL A 125 -17.54 14.19 6.98
CA VAL A 125 -17.97 14.18 8.41
C VAL A 125 -19.38 14.75 8.63
N GLY A 126 -19.80 15.69 7.79
CA GLY A 126 -21.14 16.30 7.88
C GLY A 126 -21.45 16.85 9.27
N SER A 127 -22.59 16.43 9.85
CA SER A 127 -23.04 16.83 11.18
C SER A 127 -22.72 15.80 12.29
N LEU A 128 -21.89 14.79 12.00
CA LEU A 128 -21.53 13.76 12.98
C LEU A 128 -20.79 14.40 14.17
N SER A 129 -21.09 13.92 15.38
CA SER A 129 -20.33 14.22 16.59
C SER A 129 -18.97 13.50 16.57
N ASP A 130 -18.02 13.92 17.42
CA ASP A 130 -16.73 13.27 17.56
C ASP A 130 -16.87 11.80 17.97
N GLU A 131 -17.80 11.49 18.87
CA GLU A 131 -18.05 10.13 19.33
C GLU A 131 -18.57 9.22 18.20
N GLU A 132 -19.47 9.73 17.35
CA GLU A 132 -19.97 8.98 16.20
C GLU A 132 -18.86 8.72 15.18
N ILE A 133 -17.99 9.71 14.95
CA ILE A 133 -16.83 9.55 14.05
C ILE A 133 -15.85 8.53 14.64
N LYS A 134 -15.51 8.64 15.92
CA LYS A 134 -14.62 7.69 16.61
C LYS A 134 -15.15 6.26 16.54
N GLU A 135 -16.43 6.04 16.77
CA GLU A 135 -17.03 4.70 16.68
C GLU A 135 -16.85 4.10 15.28
N LYS A 136 -17.13 4.90 14.25
CA LYS A 136 -16.95 4.48 12.85
C LYS A 136 -15.47 4.24 12.50
N LEU A 137 -14.57 5.10 12.94
CA LEU A 137 -13.12 4.93 12.77
C LEU A 137 -12.63 3.67 13.49
N ARG A 138 -13.09 3.43 14.73
CA ARG A 138 -12.74 2.22 15.48
C ARG A 138 -13.13 0.96 14.71
N HIS A 139 -14.32 0.90 14.14
CA HIS A 139 -14.74 -0.23 13.31
C HIS A 139 -13.88 -0.37 12.06
N PHE A 140 -13.57 0.73 11.41
CA PHE A 140 -12.76 0.73 10.18
C PHE A 140 -11.31 0.30 10.44
N LEU A 141 -10.65 0.88 11.45
CA LEU A 141 -9.26 0.53 11.81
C LEU A 141 -9.17 -0.92 12.30
N THR A 142 -10.11 -1.35 13.15
CA THR A 142 -10.22 -2.76 13.55
C THR A 142 -10.42 -3.70 12.36
N PHE A 143 -11.22 -3.30 11.37
CA PHE A 143 -11.37 -4.09 10.14
C PHE A 143 -10.04 -4.20 9.38
N LEU A 144 -9.28 -3.11 9.23
CA LEU A 144 -8.00 -3.13 8.54
C LEU A 144 -6.98 -4.03 9.25
N ASP A 145 -6.91 -3.95 10.58
CA ASP A 145 -5.94 -4.73 11.38
C ASP A 145 -6.28 -6.23 11.41
N ARG A 146 -7.57 -6.59 11.39
CA ARG A 146 -8.02 -7.98 11.56
C ARG A 146 -8.40 -8.70 10.28
N THR A 147 -8.21 -8.06 9.12
CA THR A 147 -8.43 -8.72 7.82
C THR A 147 -7.28 -9.65 7.53
N ILE A 148 -7.58 -10.94 7.33
CA ILE A 148 -6.57 -12.02 7.18
C ILE A 148 -5.79 -11.91 5.87
N ASP A 149 -6.43 -11.39 4.81
CA ASP A 149 -5.88 -11.45 3.45
C ASP A 149 -4.71 -10.50 3.21
N ASP A 150 -4.63 -9.39 3.96
CA ASP A 150 -3.53 -8.44 3.85
C ASP A 150 -3.37 -7.61 5.13
N SER A 151 -2.43 -8.01 5.97
CA SER A 151 -2.05 -7.27 7.17
C SER A 151 -1.07 -6.12 6.91
N PHE A 152 -0.70 -5.86 5.66
CA PHE A 152 0.33 -4.87 5.34
C PHE A 152 -0.29 -3.62 4.70
N CYS A 153 -1.03 -2.88 5.51
CA CYS A 153 -1.71 -1.65 5.11
C CYS A 153 -0.97 -0.42 5.59
N HIS A 154 -0.89 0.60 4.74
CA HIS A 154 -0.30 1.89 5.05
C HIS A 154 -1.26 3.02 4.75
N ALA A 155 -1.23 4.06 5.59
CA ALA A 155 -1.95 5.28 5.36
C ALA A 155 -1.19 6.48 5.90
N ASN A 156 -1.55 7.69 5.46
CA ASN A 156 -0.90 8.90 5.88
C ASN A 156 -1.86 9.84 6.59
N LEU A 157 -1.32 10.77 7.38
CA LEU A 157 -2.01 11.88 8.02
C LEU A 157 -1.27 13.19 7.76
N GLY A 158 -1.95 14.32 7.86
CA GLY A 158 -1.35 15.66 7.72
C GLY A 158 -0.88 16.00 6.29
N PRO A 159 -0.12 17.10 6.10
CA PRO A 159 0.50 17.95 7.15
C PRO A 159 -0.47 18.92 7.83
N LYS A 160 -1.64 19.16 7.27
CA LYS A 160 -2.65 20.02 7.88
C LYS A 160 -3.37 19.27 8.99
N GLU A 161 -3.61 19.97 10.09
CA GLU A 161 -4.53 19.45 11.09
C GLU A 161 -5.93 19.36 10.53
N THR A 162 -6.58 18.22 10.77
CA THR A 162 -7.98 17.96 10.46
C THR A 162 -8.68 17.42 11.69
N ARG A 163 -10.00 17.58 11.76
CA ARG A 163 -10.80 16.97 12.83
C ARG A 163 -10.65 15.45 12.83
N VAL A 164 -10.76 14.85 11.64
CA VAL A 164 -10.61 13.39 11.48
C VAL A 164 -9.20 12.92 11.85
N GLY A 165 -8.17 13.68 11.51
CA GLY A 165 -6.78 13.35 11.88
C GLY A 165 -6.57 13.28 13.39
N ASN A 166 -7.14 14.24 14.14
CA ASN A 166 -7.12 14.21 15.60
C ASN A 166 -7.85 12.98 16.17
N LEU A 167 -9.01 12.63 15.61
CA LEU A 167 -9.80 11.50 16.06
C LEU A 167 -9.18 10.15 15.68
N ILE A 168 -8.48 10.05 14.54
CA ILE A 168 -7.71 8.86 14.19
C ILE A 168 -6.61 8.62 15.24
N LEU A 169 -5.85 9.65 15.62
CA LEU A 169 -4.78 9.51 16.61
C LEU A 169 -5.35 9.07 17.97
N GLU A 170 -6.50 9.59 18.39
CA GLU A 170 -7.15 9.17 19.63
C GLU A 170 -7.59 7.70 19.58
N VAL A 171 -8.19 7.27 18.48
CA VAL A 171 -8.65 5.88 18.30
C VAL A 171 -7.45 4.92 18.19
N GLU A 172 -6.37 5.29 17.50
CA GLU A 172 -5.15 4.47 17.44
C GLU A 172 -4.52 4.28 18.83
N GLU A 173 -4.47 5.34 19.65
CA GLU A 173 -3.97 5.24 21.02
C GLU A 173 -4.85 4.33 21.90
N GLU A 174 -6.19 4.33 21.69
CA GLU A 174 -7.11 3.43 22.37
C GLU A 174 -6.94 1.97 21.94
N LEU A 175 -6.83 1.72 20.61
CA LEU A 175 -6.77 0.37 20.03
C LEU A 175 -5.40 -0.26 20.18
N GLN A 176 -4.33 0.52 20.06
CA GLN A 176 -2.93 0.07 20.00
C GLN A 176 -2.70 -1.00 18.93
N ASP A 177 -3.43 -0.88 17.83
CA ASP A 177 -3.31 -1.78 16.68
C ASP A 177 -2.03 -1.48 15.88
N THR A 178 -1.56 -2.43 15.09
CA THR A 178 -0.34 -2.30 14.29
C THR A 178 -0.64 -1.97 12.84
N VAL A 179 -1.88 -2.10 12.42
CA VAL A 179 -2.35 -1.86 11.05
C VAL A 179 -3.59 -0.96 11.09
N PRO A 180 -3.61 0.10 10.28
CA PRO A 180 -2.63 0.48 9.27
C PRO A 180 -1.34 1.07 9.87
N ASN A 181 -0.20 0.85 9.20
CA ASN A 181 1.01 1.60 9.52
C ASN A 181 0.81 3.06 9.11
N LEU A 182 0.59 3.94 10.07
CA LEU A 182 0.37 5.36 9.83
C LEU A 182 1.68 6.12 9.70
N THR A 183 1.69 7.14 8.86
CA THR A 183 2.79 8.10 8.78
C THR A 183 2.21 9.51 8.75
N ILE A 184 2.60 10.35 9.73
CA ILE A 184 2.25 11.76 9.71
C ILE A 184 3.26 12.55 8.89
N LYS A 185 2.77 13.34 7.95
CA LYS A 185 3.53 14.31 7.17
C LYS A 185 3.70 15.57 8.02
N TYR A 186 4.93 15.97 8.25
CA TYR A 186 5.24 17.13 9.07
C TYR A 186 5.86 18.26 8.26
N ASP A 187 5.26 19.43 8.35
CA ASP A 187 5.78 20.70 7.84
C ASP A 187 5.65 21.75 8.94
N PRO A 188 6.77 22.29 9.49
CA PRO A 188 6.72 23.25 10.58
C PRO A 188 6.00 24.56 10.24
N ALA A 189 5.78 24.86 8.95
CA ALA A 189 5.02 26.03 8.50
C ALA A 189 3.50 25.77 8.41
N ILE A 190 3.07 24.50 8.43
CA ILE A 190 1.67 24.11 8.18
C ILE A 190 1.10 23.33 9.37
N THR A 191 1.89 22.41 9.94
CA THR A 191 1.43 21.49 10.99
C THR A 191 1.43 22.22 12.34
N PRO A 192 0.26 22.38 13.01
CA PRO A 192 0.20 22.98 14.32
C PRO A 192 0.97 22.15 15.38
N ASP A 193 1.63 22.80 16.30
CA ASP A 193 2.38 22.15 17.37
C ASP A 193 1.50 21.18 18.19
N ALA A 194 0.27 21.59 18.50
CA ALA A 194 -0.67 20.75 19.26
C ALA A 194 -1.04 19.44 18.53
N PHE A 195 -1.18 19.49 17.20
CA PHE A 195 -1.46 18.29 16.41
C PHE A 195 -0.22 17.37 16.36
N MET A 196 0.97 17.97 16.25
CA MET A 196 2.21 17.22 16.27
C MET A 196 2.51 16.60 17.65
N GLU A 197 2.24 17.33 18.76
CA GLU A 197 2.34 16.79 20.12
C GLU A 197 1.43 15.56 20.30
N LYS A 198 0.18 15.64 19.82
CA LYS A 198 -0.75 14.51 19.86
C LYS A 198 -0.20 13.32 19.07
N ALA A 199 0.33 13.55 17.88
CA ALA A 199 0.92 12.49 17.04
C ALA A 199 2.14 11.85 17.72
N ILE A 200 3.01 12.64 18.36
CA ILE A 200 4.15 12.13 19.13
C ILE A 200 3.67 11.32 20.32
N HIS A 201 2.65 11.80 21.06
CA HIS A 201 2.09 11.08 22.20
C HIS A 201 1.55 9.71 21.78
N CYS A 202 0.74 9.67 20.71
CA CYS A 202 0.23 8.43 20.14
C CYS A 202 1.39 7.50 19.70
N SER A 203 2.42 8.04 19.03
CA SER A 203 3.59 7.27 18.61
C SER A 203 4.37 6.66 19.79
N LEU A 204 4.47 7.37 20.91
CA LEU A 204 5.09 6.84 22.13
C LEU A 204 4.23 5.77 22.80
N ALA A 205 2.91 5.86 22.69
CA ALA A 205 1.98 4.90 23.27
C ALA A 205 1.90 3.58 22.50
N CYS A 206 1.82 3.64 21.15
CA CYS A 206 1.57 2.47 20.32
C CYS A 206 2.54 2.26 19.13
N SER A 207 3.65 3.03 19.08
CA SER A 207 4.64 2.99 17.98
C SER A 207 4.06 3.41 16.61
N ASN A 208 2.97 4.15 16.59
CA ASN A 208 2.23 4.62 15.43
C ASN A 208 1.66 6.03 15.73
N PRO A 209 1.77 7.04 14.86
CA PRO A 209 2.36 7.05 13.51
C PRO A 209 3.89 7.26 13.48
N ALA A 210 4.52 6.89 12.36
CA ALA A 210 5.86 7.38 12.03
C ALA A 210 5.81 8.83 11.53
N ILE A 211 6.95 9.54 11.54
CA ILE A 211 7.03 10.96 11.16
C ILE A 211 7.82 11.10 9.86
N CYS A 212 7.30 11.86 8.91
CA CYS A 212 7.94 12.16 7.64
C CYS A 212 8.06 13.67 7.42
N ASN A 213 9.22 14.13 6.93
CA ASN A 213 9.42 15.52 6.52
C ASN A 213 8.65 15.82 5.23
N ASP A 214 7.55 16.58 5.34
CA ASP A 214 6.71 16.93 4.18
C ASP A 214 7.37 17.95 3.24
N VAL A 215 8.14 18.89 3.78
CA VAL A 215 8.73 19.98 2.98
C VAL A 215 9.56 19.42 1.82
N LEU A 216 10.49 18.50 2.11
CA LEU A 216 11.37 17.92 1.10
C LEU A 216 10.60 17.09 0.05
N ASN A 217 9.57 16.37 0.48
CA ASN A 217 8.84 15.45 -0.39
C ASN A 217 7.81 16.17 -1.25
N ARG A 218 7.12 17.15 -0.71
CA ARG A 218 6.16 17.95 -1.46
C ARG A 218 6.82 18.73 -2.61
N ASP A 219 8.01 19.28 -2.38
CA ASP A 219 8.75 20.01 -3.41
C ASP A 219 9.23 19.06 -4.53
N TYR A 220 9.56 17.81 -4.20
CA TYR A 220 9.99 16.82 -5.17
C TYR A 220 8.83 16.20 -5.97
N TYR A 221 7.67 16.01 -5.34
CA TYR A 221 6.49 15.35 -5.93
C TYR A 221 5.35 16.35 -6.15
N GLU A 222 5.45 17.19 -7.17
CA GLU A 222 4.47 18.28 -7.48
C GLU A 222 3.01 17.80 -7.61
N GLY A 223 2.79 16.56 -8.03
CA GLY A 223 1.46 15.93 -8.18
C GLY A 223 0.90 15.27 -6.93
N GLY A 224 1.57 15.42 -5.78
CA GLY A 224 1.26 14.74 -4.54
C GLY A 224 1.94 13.38 -4.40
N TYR A 225 2.16 12.98 -3.17
CA TYR A 225 2.86 11.75 -2.83
C TYR A 225 2.20 11.03 -1.65
N GLY A 226 2.53 9.76 -1.52
CA GLY A 226 2.22 8.95 -0.36
C GLY A 226 3.43 8.19 0.15
N ILE A 227 3.37 7.80 1.41
CA ILE A 227 4.39 7.02 2.08
C ILE A 227 3.78 5.65 2.35
N SER A 228 4.41 4.61 1.82
CA SER A 228 3.91 3.25 1.90
C SER A 228 5.04 2.24 2.08
N SER A 229 4.70 1.02 2.43
CA SER A 229 5.66 -0.05 2.68
C SER A 229 6.70 0.38 3.73
N CYS A 230 7.93 -0.01 3.62
CA CYS A 230 9.00 0.37 4.55
C CYS A 230 9.40 1.86 4.43
N TYR A 231 8.40 2.76 4.44
CA TYR A 231 8.53 4.23 4.30
C TYR A 231 9.05 4.69 2.93
N ASN A 232 8.75 3.94 1.88
CA ASN A 232 8.99 4.39 0.51
C ASN A 232 8.04 5.54 0.16
N ILE A 233 8.60 6.57 -0.46
CA ILE A 233 7.87 7.75 -0.89
C ILE A 233 7.67 7.66 -2.40
N LEU A 234 6.43 7.69 -2.84
CA LEU A 234 6.05 7.52 -4.23
C LEU A 234 4.98 8.54 -4.65
N PRO A 235 4.97 8.96 -5.92
CA PRO A 235 3.93 9.84 -6.42
C PRO A 235 2.57 9.14 -6.43
N ILE A 236 1.51 9.88 -6.17
CA ILE A 236 0.14 9.42 -6.40
C ILE A 236 -0.03 9.08 -7.89
N ARG A 237 -0.69 7.97 -8.20
CA ARG A 237 -0.79 7.32 -9.52
C ARG A 237 0.49 6.61 -9.95
N GLY A 238 1.47 6.49 -9.06
CA GLY A 238 2.66 5.68 -9.24
C GLY A 238 2.54 4.31 -8.58
N GLY A 239 3.68 3.66 -8.42
CA GLY A 239 3.78 2.36 -7.76
C GLY A 239 5.21 1.87 -7.68
N ALA A 240 5.44 0.80 -6.94
CA ALA A 240 6.70 0.09 -6.88
C ALA A 240 6.58 -1.25 -7.62
N TYR A 241 7.55 -1.55 -8.47
CA TYR A 241 7.54 -2.79 -9.24
C TYR A 241 8.11 -3.97 -8.47
N THR A 242 9.19 -3.74 -7.75
CA THR A 242 9.87 -4.78 -6.97
C THR A 242 10.69 -4.15 -5.85
N LEU A 243 11.27 -4.98 -5.00
CA LEU A 243 12.23 -4.58 -3.97
C LEU A 243 13.57 -5.29 -4.21
N THR A 244 14.57 -4.52 -4.61
CA THR A 244 15.92 -5.03 -4.86
C THR A 244 16.83 -4.68 -3.70
N ARG A 245 17.59 -5.64 -3.19
CA ARG A 245 18.66 -5.44 -2.20
C ARG A 245 20.02 -5.49 -2.85
N VAL A 246 20.92 -4.63 -2.38
CA VAL A 246 22.31 -4.59 -2.79
C VAL A 246 23.18 -5.03 -1.61
N THR A 247 24.04 -6.03 -1.84
CA THR A 247 24.96 -6.55 -0.82
C THR A 247 26.27 -5.77 -0.88
N LEU A 248 26.38 -4.73 -0.07
CA LEU A 248 27.52 -3.80 -0.08
C LEU A 248 28.86 -4.49 0.15
N THR A 249 28.93 -5.51 1.04
CA THR A 249 30.16 -6.26 1.29
C THR A 249 30.66 -7.01 0.05
N LYS A 250 29.76 -7.48 -0.81
CA LYS A 250 30.18 -8.12 -2.07
C LYS A 250 30.70 -7.11 -3.07
N LEU A 251 30.04 -5.96 -3.18
CA LEU A 251 30.51 -4.89 -4.08
C LEU A 251 31.88 -4.34 -3.62
N ALA A 252 32.09 -4.17 -2.32
CA ALA A 252 33.36 -3.69 -1.79
C ALA A 252 34.53 -4.66 -2.00
N ASN A 253 34.25 -5.96 -2.13
CA ASN A 253 35.29 -6.98 -2.37
C ASN A 253 35.59 -7.18 -3.85
N GLU A 254 34.80 -6.61 -4.75
CA GLU A 254 35.00 -6.68 -6.21
C GLU A 254 35.75 -5.44 -6.78
N THR A 255 36.02 -4.43 -5.92
CA THR A 255 36.81 -3.24 -6.24
C THR A 255 38.22 -3.35 -5.69
#